data_84bdaf97e3e9d6ad96ff9980321fbb2d
#
_entry.id   84bdaf97e3e9d6ad96ff9980321fbb2d
#
_cell.length_a   1.000
_cell.length_b   1.000
_cell.length_c   1.000
_cell.angle_alpha   90.00
_cell.angle_beta   90.00
_cell.angle_gamma   90.00
#
_symmetry.space_group_name_H-M   'P 1'
#
loop_
_entity.id
_entity.type
_entity.pdbx_description
1 polymer ?
#
loop_
_entity_poly.entity_id
_entity_poly.type
_entity_poly.pdbx_seq_one_letter_code
_entity_poly.pdbx_strand_id
1 'polypeptide(L)'
;MLVQKMTTSKEKGDKHFPVWGHKFSTLFSNPKKYCSYVKNGKVVADLGCGPGFYTLALADCVGNEGKVYAVDSDEKVIQALDKKTEKSSYHNVETHAASTSDLSFIKDESVDFVLANGLLCCVSPQQLESAVREMKRILKPKGIAYLSAGKGWGSYMNEEKRNKIIEGFRVERSGNPMIGDRWASVSKK
;
A
#
# COMPACT_ATOMS: atom_id res chain seq x y z
N MET A 1 28.28 -31.26 -33.51
CA MET A 1 28.23 -29.85 -33.15
C MET A 1 26.75 -29.51 -32.90
N LEU A 2 26.30 -29.69 -31.61
CA LEU A 2 24.92 -29.52 -31.19
C LEU A 2 24.78 -28.10 -30.65
N VAL A 3 23.97 -27.27 -31.33
CA VAL A 3 23.62 -25.93 -30.90
C VAL A 3 22.51 -26.04 -29.84
N GLN A 4 22.83 -25.80 -28.59
CA GLN A 4 21.84 -25.65 -27.52
C GLN A 4 20.99 -24.39 -27.74
N LYS A 5 19.69 -24.55 -27.99
CA LYS A 5 18.71 -23.49 -27.94
C LYS A 5 18.53 -23.06 -26.49
N MET A 6 19.06 -21.90 -26.15
CA MET A 6 18.71 -21.19 -24.93
C MET A 6 17.26 -20.71 -25.04
N THR A 7 16.36 -21.38 -24.34
CA THR A 7 14.99 -20.89 -24.12
C THR A 7 15.06 -19.80 -23.06
N THR A 8 14.96 -18.54 -23.50
CA THR A 8 14.72 -17.41 -22.61
C THR A 8 13.31 -17.55 -22.06
N SER A 9 13.22 -17.90 -20.78
CA SER A 9 11.98 -17.78 -20.01
C SER A 9 11.64 -16.29 -19.91
N LYS A 10 10.62 -15.85 -20.64
CA LYS A 10 10.00 -14.55 -20.42
C LYS A 10 9.50 -14.51 -18.96
N GLU A 11 10.14 -13.71 -18.13
CA GLU A 11 9.59 -13.30 -16.85
C GLU A 11 8.20 -12.71 -17.11
N LYS A 12 7.19 -13.31 -16.49
CA LYS A 12 5.83 -12.77 -16.50
C LYS A 12 5.88 -11.50 -15.63
N GLY A 13 6.00 -10.36 -16.31
CA GLY A 13 5.95 -9.04 -15.66
C GLY A 13 4.70 -8.87 -14.79
N ASP A 14 4.84 -8.05 -13.78
CA ASP A 14 3.80 -7.66 -12.84
C ASP A 14 2.50 -7.37 -13.59
N LYS A 15 1.44 -8.07 -13.20
CA LYS A 15 0.11 -7.81 -13.78
C LYS A 15 -0.40 -6.51 -13.18
N HIS A 16 -0.13 -5.39 -13.86
CA HIS A 16 -0.83 -4.15 -13.60
C HIS A 16 -2.34 -4.36 -13.75
N PHE A 17 -3.08 -4.19 -12.68
CA PHE A 17 -4.53 -4.08 -12.77
C PHE A 17 -4.84 -2.83 -13.58
N PRO A 18 -5.69 -2.93 -14.64
CA PRO A 18 -6.01 -1.76 -15.43
C PRO A 18 -6.66 -0.69 -14.54
N VAL A 19 -6.27 0.57 -14.73
CA VAL A 19 -6.78 1.77 -14.02
C VAL A 19 -8.33 1.83 -13.96
N TRP A 20 -9.01 1.14 -14.85
CA TRP A 20 -10.48 1.01 -14.88
C TRP A 20 -11.06 0.25 -13.68
N GLY A 21 -10.37 -0.74 -13.14
CA GLY A 21 -10.84 -1.49 -11.97
C GLY A 21 -10.92 -0.64 -10.70
N HIS A 22 -10.06 0.37 -10.58
CA HIS A 22 -10.04 1.30 -9.45
C HIS A 22 -11.21 2.29 -9.44
N LYS A 23 -11.75 2.68 -10.60
CA LYS A 23 -12.88 3.63 -10.67
C LYS A 23 -14.18 3.08 -10.09
N PHE A 24 -14.44 1.79 -10.21
CA PHE A 24 -15.66 1.18 -9.66
C PHE A 24 -15.58 0.91 -8.15
N SER A 25 -14.41 0.52 -7.64
CA SER A 25 -14.23 0.26 -6.21
C SER A 25 -14.30 1.51 -5.34
N THR A 26 -13.97 2.66 -5.90
CA THR A 26 -13.99 3.95 -5.17
C THR A 26 -15.37 4.61 -5.12
N LEU A 27 -16.30 4.24 -6.00
CA LEU A 27 -17.62 4.88 -6.09
C LEU A 27 -18.45 4.72 -4.80
N PHE A 28 -18.25 3.61 -4.08
CA PHE A 28 -18.93 3.31 -2.80
C PHE A 28 -17.98 3.35 -1.59
N SER A 29 -16.74 3.78 -1.78
CA SER A 29 -15.74 3.82 -0.71
C SER A 29 -15.70 5.21 -0.08
N ASN A 30 -15.73 5.26 1.24
CA ASN A 30 -15.50 6.50 1.98
C ASN A 30 -13.99 6.80 2.02
N PRO A 31 -13.50 7.89 1.38
CA PRO A 31 -12.07 8.23 1.42
C PRO A 31 -11.56 8.52 2.83
N LYS A 32 -12.44 9.02 3.72
CA LYS A 32 -12.11 9.31 5.12
C LYS A 32 -12.18 8.08 6.05
N LYS A 33 -12.44 6.89 5.53
CA LYS A 33 -12.55 5.65 6.31
C LYS A 33 -11.35 5.42 7.24
N TYR A 34 -10.14 5.82 6.80
CA TYR A 34 -8.91 5.58 7.54
C TYR A 34 -8.49 6.74 8.46
N CYS A 35 -9.21 7.87 8.42
CA CYS A 35 -8.93 9.02 9.26
C CYS A 35 -9.10 8.73 10.77
N SER A 36 -9.84 7.69 11.13
CA SER A 36 -9.94 7.24 12.53
C SER A 36 -8.64 6.69 13.10
N TYR A 37 -7.70 6.28 12.25
CA TYR A 37 -6.38 5.77 12.65
C TYR A 37 -5.33 6.87 12.81
N VAL A 38 -5.61 8.07 12.33
CA VAL A 38 -4.63 9.17 12.29
C VAL A 38 -5.18 10.43 12.96
N LYS A 39 -4.28 11.33 13.36
CA LYS A 39 -4.59 12.64 13.95
C LYS A 39 -3.68 13.67 13.33
N ASN A 40 -3.98 14.96 13.56
CA ASN A 40 -3.13 16.07 13.14
C ASN A 40 -1.66 15.86 13.58
N GLY A 41 -0.71 16.23 12.75
CA GLY A 41 0.74 16.10 12.97
C GLY A 41 1.30 14.68 12.81
N LYS A 42 0.48 13.69 12.41
CA LYS A 42 0.94 12.30 12.21
C LYS A 42 1.61 12.10 10.87
N VAL A 43 2.55 11.13 10.84
CA VAL A 43 3.22 10.67 9.61
C VAL A 43 2.58 9.38 9.14
N VAL A 44 2.18 9.37 7.86
CA VAL A 44 1.45 8.26 7.23
C VAL A 44 2.21 7.79 6.00
N ALA A 45 2.16 6.49 5.71
CA ALA A 45 2.56 5.94 4.42
C ALA A 45 1.35 5.25 3.75
N ASP A 46 0.98 5.72 2.56
CA ASP A 46 -0.05 5.13 1.70
C ASP A 46 0.65 4.32 0.61
N LEU A 47 0.70 3.01 0.80
CA LEU A 47 1.44 2.07 -0.05
C LEU A 47 0.51 1.43 -1.08
N GLY A 48 0.83 1.59 -2.36
CA GLY A 48 -0.07 1.32 -3.47
C GLY A 48 -1.13 2.40 -3.57
N CYS A 49 -0.69 3.67 -3.48
CA CYS A 49 -1.56 4.84 -3.34
C CYS A 49 -2.47 5.08 -4.57
N GLY A 50 -2.13 4.48 -5.72
CA GLY A 50 -2.85 4.71 -6.95
C GLY A 50 -2.97 6.21 -7.26
N PRO A 51 -4.09 6.67 -7.85
CA PRO A 51 -4.29 8.08 -8.18
C PRO A 51 -4.59 8.99 -6.97
N GLY A 52 -4.31 8.52 -5.73
CA GLY A 52 -4.37 9.33 -4.51
C GLY A 52 -5.74 9.43 -3.84
N PHE A 53 -6.65 8.48 -4.07
CA PHE A 53 -7.99 8.54 -3.48
C PHE A 53 -7.97 8.58 -1.95
N TYR A 54 -7.16 7.74 -1.31
CA TYR A 54 -6.98 7.77 0.15
C TYR A 54 -5.90 8.74 0.58
N THR A 55 -4.85 8.91 -0.22
CA THR A 55 -3.73 9.81 0.04
C THR A 55 -4.20 11.22 0.40
N LEU A 56 -5.05 11.83 -0.45
CA LEU A 56 -5.52 13.19 -0.23
C LEU A 56 -6.41 13.30 1.02
N ALA A 57 -7.27 12.31 1.26
CA ALA A 57 -8.07 12.29 2.47
C ALA A 57 -7.23 12.11 3.74
N LEU A 58 -6.16 11.31 3.69
CA LEU A 58 -5.21 11.17 4.78
C LEU A 58 -4.42 12.47 5.00
N ALA A 59 -4.05 13.16 3.92
CA ALA A 59 -3.38 14.46 4.00
C ALA A 59 -4.24 15.51 4.71
N ASP A 60 -5.55 15.55 4.42
CA ASP A 60 -6.51 16.38 5.16
C ASP A 60 -6.56 16.02 6.65
N CYS A 61 -6.54 14.72 6.98
CA CYS A 61 -6.67 14.25 8.35
C CYS A 61 -5.42 14.47 9.21
N VAL A 62 -4.22 14.42 8.61
CA VAL A 62 -2.97 14.71 9.32
C VAL A 62 -2.64 16.20 9.36
N GLY A 63 -3.29 17.02 8.53
CA GLY A 63 -3.10 18.48 8.50
C GLY A 63 -1.69 18.89 8.06
N ASN A 64 -1.43 20.20 8.09
CA ASN A 64 -0.17 20.77 7.60
C ASN A 64 1.05 20.41 8.44
N GLU A 65 0.87 20.01 9.70
CA GLU A 65 1.95 19.56 10.58
C GLU A 65 2.28 18.08 10.41
N GLY A 66 1.41 17.34 9.71
CA GLY A 66 1.61 15.92 9.39
C GLY A 66 2.27 15.72 8.04
N LYS A 67 2.45 14.44 7.68
CA LYS A 67 3.05 14.07 6.40
C LYS A 67 2.44 12.78 5.87
N VAL A 68 2.24 12.72 4.54
CA VAL A 68 1.84 11.49 3.86
C VAL A 68 2.90 11.14 2.82
N TYR A 69 3.51 9.97 2.95
CA TYR A 69 4.29 9.32 1.90
C TYR A 69 3.32 8.54 1.01
N ALA A 70 3.20 8.93 -0.25
CA ALA A 70 2.38 8.25 -1.24
C ALA A 70 3.27 7.45 -2.18
N VAL A 71 3.18 6.13 -2.14
CA VAL A 71 4.07 5.22 -2.86
C VAL A 71 3.29 4.33 -3.81
N ASP A 72 3.69 4.31 -5.07
CA ASP A 72 3.18 3.36 -6.07
C ASP A 72 4.30 2.99 -7.05
N SER A 73 4.28 1.79 -7.60
CA SER A 73 5.27 1.35 -8.57
C SER A 73 5.01 1.90 -9.98
N ASP A 74 3.81 2.40 -10.26
CA ASP A 74 3.46 3.01 -11.55
C ASP A 74 3.81 4.51 -11.55
N GLU A 75 4.89 4.85 -12.24
CA GLU A 75 5.38 6.23 -12.39
C GLU A 75 4.31 7.16 -12.98
N LYS A 76 3.47 6.70 -13.92
CA LYS A 76 2.41 7.52 -14.53
C LYS A 76 1.34 7.88 -13.52
N VAL A 77 1.05 6.96 -12.60
CA VAL A 77 0.10 7.18 -11.52
C VAL A 77 0.64 8.22 -10.55
N ILE A 78 1.92 8.12 -10.19
CA ILE A 78 2.60 9.10 -9.33
C ILE A 78 2.63 10.47 -9.98
N GLN A 79 3.04 10.59 -11.24
CA GLN A 79 3.02 11.86 -11.98
C GLN A 79 1.62 12.50 -12.04
N ALA A 80 0.56 11.68 -12.11
CA ALA A 80 -0.81 12.18 -12.07
C ALA A 80 -1.21 12.67 -10.66
N LEU A 81 -0.70 12.03 -9.61
CA LEU A 81 -0.90 12.45 -8.23
C LEU A 81 -0.14 13.75 -7.94
N ASP A 82 1.12 13.88 -8.38
CA ASP A 82 1.92 15.11 -8.25
C ASP A 82 1.18 16.33 -8.79
N LYS A 83 0.67 16.21 -10.01
CA LYS A 83 -0.13 17.31 -10.62
C LYS A 83 -1.37 17.67 -9.80
N LYS A 84 -1.96 16.73 -9.07
CA LYS A 84 -3.11 17.02 -8.20
C LYS A 84 -2.67 17.71 -6.92
N THR A 85 -1.59 17.23 -6.29
CA THR A 85 -1.07 17.81 -5.05
C THR A 85 -0.59 19.23 -5.26
N GLU A 86 0.13 19.49 -6.34
CA GLU A 86 0.56 20.85 -6.74
C GLU A 86 -0.63 21.80 -6.93
N LYS A 87 -1.66 21.38 -7.70
CA LYS A 87 -2.85 22.21 -7.97
C LYS A 87 -3.69 22.49 -6.73
N SER A 88 -3.70 21.60 -5.77
CA SER A 88 -4.56 21.65 -4.59
C SER A 88 -3.79 22.07 -3.33
N SER A 89 -2.53 22.53 -3.46
CA SER A 89 -1.68 23.01 -2.35
C SER A 89 -1.48 21.98 -1.22
N TYR A 90 -1.43 20.69 -1.55
CA TYR A 90 -1.07 19.64 -0.59
C TYR A 90 0.45 19.59 -0.38
N HIS A 91 0.98 20.47 0.47
CA HIS A 91 2.42 20.53 0.78
C HIS A 91 2.88 19.43 1.73
N ASN A 92 1.96 18.69 2.33
CA ASN A 92 2.19 17.61 3.28
C ASN A 92 2.16 16.22 2.63
N VAL A 93 2.10 16.12 1.29
CA VAL A 93 2.18 14.87 0.54
C VAL A 93 3.52 14.79 -0.19
N GLU A 94 4.25 13.71 0.04
CA GLU A 94 5.48 13.37 -0.69
C GLU A 94 5.23 12.08 -1.48
N THR A 95 5.45 12.13 -2.78
CA THR A 95 5.14 11.05 -3.72
C THR A 95 6.40 10.33 -4.16
N HIS A 96 6.34 9.00 -4.29
CA HIS A 96 7.45 8.18 -4.74
C HIS A 96 7.01 7.11 -5.73
N ALA A 97 7.61 7.11 -6.91
CA ALA A 97 7.51 6.00 -7.86
C ALA A 97 8.49 4.89 -7.44
N ALA A 98 8.03 3.99 -6.56
CA ALA A 98 8.89 2.99 -5.95
C ALA A 98 8.14 1.69 -5.65
N SER A 99 8.88 0.59 -5.57
CA SER A 99 8.35 -0.67 -5.06
C SER A 99 8.18 -0.61 -3.53
N THR A 100 7.10 -1.16 -3.03
CA THR A 100 6.89 -1.31 -1.59
C THR A 100 7.87 -2.28 -0.92
N SER A 101 8.68 -3.00 -1.69
CA SER A 101 9.79 -3.82 -1.21
C SER A 101 11.08 -3.04 -0.94
N ASP A 102 11.11 -1.75 -1.31
CA ASP A 102 12.21 -0.82 -1.05
C ASP A 102 11.66 0.56 -0.69
N LEU A 103 11.60 0.85 0.59
CA LEU A 103 11.17 2.12 1.16
C LEU A 103 12.33 2.85 1.84
N SER A 104 13.56 2.69 1.32
CA SER A 104 14.80 3.22 1.90
C SER A 104 14.79 4.76 2.09
N PHE A 105 13.96 5.47 1.35
CA PHE A 105 13.73 6.90 1.50
C PHE A 105 12.88 7.28 2.74
N ILE A 106 12.23 6.30 3.38
CA ILE A 106 11.50 6.49 4.64
C ILE A 106 12.35 5.98 5.79
N LYS A 107 12.60 6.85 6.78
CA LYS A 107 13.39 6.53 7.97
C LYS A 107 12.74 5.43 8.82
N ASP A 108 13.57 4.60 9.45
CA ASP A 108 13.12 3.60 10.43
C ASP A 108 12.28 4.25 11.53
N GLU A 109 11.23 3.53 11.94
CA GLU A 109 10.36 3.91 13.07
C GLU A 109 9.84 5.36 13.02
N SER A 110 9.58 5.88 11.81
CA SER A 110 9.14 7.25 11.60
C SER A 110 7.65 7.39 11.28
N VAL A 111 6.99 6.30 10.88
CA VAL A 111 5.60 6.29 10.40
C VAL A 111 4.64 5.88 11.52
N ASP A 112 3.60 6.68 11.77
CA ASP A 112 2.56 6.39 12.75
C ASP A 112 1.50 5.42 12.21
N PHE A 113 1.18 5.54 10.91
CA PHE A 113 0.18 4.71 10.25
C PHE A 113 0.60 4.30 8.83
N VAL A 114 0.51 3.02 8.53
CA VAL A 114 0.71 2.48 7.18
C VAL A 114 -0.63 2.01 6.64
N LEU A 115 -1.02 2.52 5.47
CA LEU A 115 -2.14 2.02 4.69
C LEU A 115 -1.60 1.17 3.53
N ALA A 116 -2.01 -0.09 3.45
CA ALA A 116 -1.77 -0.98 2.32
C ALA A 116 -3.11 -1.57 1.86
N ASN A 117 -3.92 -0.71 1.23
CA ASN A 117 -5.28 -1.05 0.84
C ASN A 117 -5.32 -1.67 -0.55
N GLY A 118 -5.63 -2.96 -0.63
CA GLY A 118 -5.66 -3.70 -1.89
C GLY A 118 -4.29 -3.95 -2.52
N LEU A 119 -3.20 -3.63 -1.84
CA LEU A 119 -1.84 -3.76 -2.35
C LEU A 119 -1.34 -5.21 -2.34
N LEU A 120 -1.50 -5.89 -1.21
CA LEU A 120 -0.82 -7.18 -0.97
C LEU A 120 -1.28 -8.32 -1.87
N CYS A 121 -2.45 -8.19 -2.49
CA CYS A 121 -2.92 -9.11 -3.53
C CYS A 121 -2.25 -8.91 -4.89
N CYS A 122 -1.59 -7.77 -5.10
CA CYS A 122 -0.94 -7.41 -6.36
C CYS A 122 0.58 -7.59 -6.32
N VAL A 123 1.16 -7.70 -5.13
CA VAL A 123 2.60 -7.91 -4.92
C VAL A 123 2.97 -9.37 -5.18
N SER A 124 4.04 -9.60 -5.93
CA SER A 124 4.52 -10.95 -6.21
C SER A 124 4.97 -11.66 -4.91
N PRO A 125 4.92 -13.00 -4.86
CA PRO A 125 5.35 -13.74 -3.67
C PRO A 125 6.79 -13.42 -3.24
N GLN A 126 7.67 -13.16 -4.19
CA GLN A 126 9.08 -12.85 -3.95
C GLN A 126 9.26 -11.46 -3.29
N GLN A 127 8.43 -10.50 -3.67
CA GLN A 127 8.45 -9.14 -3.14
C GLN A 127 7.68 -9.00 -1.83
N LEU A 128 6.74 -9.91 -1.55
CA LEU A 128 5.85 -9.82 -0.40
C LEU A 128 6.60 -9.79 0.94
N GLU A 129 7.59 -10.66 1.12
CA GLU A 129 8.40 -10.71 2.35
C GLU A 129 9.19 -9.43 2.56
N SER A 130 9.75 -8.87 1.48
CA SER A 130 10.48 -7.61 1.54
C SER A 130 9.53 -6.44 1.84
N ALA A 131 8.36 -6.40 1.21
CA ALA A 131 7.35 -5.37 1.50
C ALA A 131 6.89 -5.40 2.96
N VAL A 132 6.63 -6.58 3.52
CA VAL A 132 6.26 -6.74 4.94
C VAL A 132 7.40 -6.31 5.85
N ARG A 133 8.65 -6.64 5.52
CA ARG A 133 9.83 -6.21 6.28
C ARG A 133 9.99 -4.69 6.27
N GLU A 134 9.82 -4.05 5.12
CA GLU A 134 9.87 -2.60 4.99
C GLU A 134 8.75 -1.91 5.77
N MET A 135 7.51 -2.41 5.67
CA MET A 135 6.39 -1.90 6.48
C MET A 135 6.70 -1.95 7.98
N LYS A 136 7.30 -3.04 8.46
CA LYS A 136 7.73 -3.16 9.87
C LYS A 136 8.86 -2.19 10.20
N ARG A 137 9.84 -2.03 9.31
CA ARG A 137 10.97 -1.15 9.53
C ARG A 137 10.53 0.29 9.73
N ILE A 138 9.70 0.81 8.81
CA ILE A 138 9.25 2.20 8.84
C ILE A 138 8.25 2.50 9.96
N LEU A 139 7.47 1.50 10.40
CA LEU A 139 6.41 1.67 11.39
C LEU A 139 6.99 1.92 12.78
N LYS A 140 6.52 2.95 13.49
CA LYS A 140 6.85 3.21 14.90
C LYS A 140 6.46 2.03 15.80
N PRO A 141 7.06 1.86 17.00
CA PRO A 141 6.70 0.79 17.93
C PRO A 141 5.22 0.72 18.30
N LYS A 142 4.54 1.89 18.35
CA LYS A 142 3.09 2.01 18.61
C LYS A 142 2.30 2.35 17.35
N GLY A 143 2.93 2.27 16.18
CA GLY A 143 2.29 2.53 14.90
C GLY A 143 1.36 1.39 14.51
N ILE A 144 0.40 1.70 13.66
CA ILE A 144 -0.59 0.74 13.15
C ILE A 144 -0.45 0.62 11.65
N ALA A 145 -0.47 -0.60 11.12
CA ALA A 145 -0.66 -0.85 9.70
C ALA A 145 -2.06 -1.41 9.43
N TYR A 146 -2.74 -0.85 8.45
CA TYR A 146 -3.98 -1.40 7.91
C TYR A 146 -3.67 -2.12 6.60
N LEU A 147 -3.89 -3.42 6.60
CA LEU A 147 -3.57 -4.31 5.49
C LEU A 147 -4.88 -4.85 4.92
N SER A 148 -5.13 -4.67 3.63
CA SER A 148 -6.25 -5.32 2.97
C SER A 148 -5.87 -5.98 1.65
N ALA A 149 -6.63 -7.00 1.28
CA ALA A 149 -6.45 -7.74 0.04
C ALA A 149 -7.81 -8.10 -0.55
N GLY A 150 -7.98 -7.81 -1.83
CA GLY A 150 -9.15 -8.17 -2.60
C GLY A 150 -9.32 -9.69 -2.70
N LYS A 151 -10.58 -10.15 -2.76
CA LYS A 151 -10.94 -11.57 -2.97
C LYS A 151 -11.10 -11.94 -4.45
N GLY A 152 -10.83 -11.02 -5.37
CA GLY A 152 -11.13 -11.17 -6.78
C GLY A 152 -10.26 -12.16 -7.54
N TRP A 153 -10.68 -12.49 -8.75
CA TRP A 153 -9.90 -13.27 -9.72
C TRP A 153 -8.56 -12.58 -10.00
N GLY A 154 -7.46 -13.31 -9.87
CA GLY A 154 -6.11 -12.79 -10.04
C GLY A 154 -5.44 -12.33 -8.75
N SER A 155 -6.12 -12.38 -7.61
CA SER A 155 -5.49 -12.15 -6.31
C SER A 155 -4.48 -13.26 -6.01
N TYR A 156 -3.22 -12.88 -5.75
CA TYR A 156 -2.19 -13.82 -5.25
C TYR A 156 -2.40 -14.18 -3.77
N MET A 157 -3.41 -13.60 -3.10
CA MET A 157 -3.64 -13.76 -1.67
C MET A 157 -4.48 -15.01 -1.37
N ASN A 158 -3.84 -16.02 -0.83
CA ASN A 158 -4.50 -17.15 -0.18
C ASN A 158 -4.40 -17.03 1.35
N GLU A 159 -5.03 -17.95 2.06
CA GLU A 159 -5.04 -17.95 3.53
C GLU A 159 -3.65 -18.15 4.14
N GLU A 160 -2.83 -19.00 3.57
CA GLU A 160 -1.46 -19.25 3.98
C GLU A 160 -0.60 -17.99 3.90
N LYS A 161 -0.64 -17.29 2.76
CA LYS A 161 0.08 -16.01 2.58
C LYS A 161 -0.40 -14.94 3.54
N ARG A 162 -1.73 -14.85 3.74
CA ARG A 162 -2.30 -13.93 4.73
C ARG A 162 -1.75 -14.20 6.12
N ASN A 163 -1.77 -15.46 6.56
CA ASN A 163 -1.27 -15.86 7.86
C ASN A 163 0.22 -15.55 8.00
N LYS A 164 1.03 -15.83 6.98
CA LYS A 164 2.46 -15.50 6.95
C LYS A 164 2.71 -13.99 7.08
N ILE A 165 1.89 -13.15 6.46
CA ILE A 165 2.01 -11.69 6.56
C ILE A 165 1.72 -11.23 7.99
N ILE A 166 0.60 -11.67 8.58
CA ILE A 166 0.17 -11.21 9.89
C ILE A 166 0.94 -11.86 11.04
N GLU A 167 1.58 -13.02 10.84
CA GLU A 167 2.39 -13.73 11.84
C GLU A 167 3.48 -12.85 12.45
N GLY A 168 4.05 -11.98 11.63
CA GLY A 168 5.07 -11.03 12.05
C GLY A 168 4.57 -9.82 12.81
N PHE A 169 3.26 -9.67 12.99
CA PHE A 169 2.61 -8.55 13.65
C PHE A 169 1.70 -9.04 14.77
N ARG A 170 1.34 -8.13 15.68
CA ARG A 170 0.21 -8.30 16.58
C ARG A 170 -1.05 -7.86 15.85
N VAL A 171 -2.04 -8.72 15.73
CA VAL A 171 -3.33 -8.38 15.11
C VAL A 171 -4.18 -7.65 16.16
N GLU A 172 -4.52 -6.42 15.89
CA GLU A 172 -5.38 -5.59 16.74
C GLU A 172 -6.86 -5.85 16.39
N ARG A 173 -7.18 -5.84 15.11
CA ARG A 173 -8.52 -6.13 14.59
C ARG A 173 -8.41 -6.76 13.21
N SER A 174 -9.39 -7.59 12.85
CA SER A 174 -9.45 -8.15 11.50
C SER A 174 -10.89 -8.39 11.07
N GLY A 175 -11.10 -8.49 9.76
CA GLY A 175 -12.39 -8.80 9.17
C GLY A 175 -12.25 -9.60 7.87
N ASN A 176 -13.21 -10.49 7.66
CA ASN A 176 -13.36 -11.26 6.44
C ASN A 176 -14.83 -11.21 6.01
N PRO A 177 -15.33 -10.01 5.60
CA PRO A 177 -16.74 -9.85 5.25
C PRO A 177 -17.10 -10.71 4.03
N MET A 178 -18.38 -11.09 3.88
CA MET A 178 -18.85 -11.85 2.73
C MET A 178 -18.64 -11.10 1.42
N ILE A 179 -18.84 -9.77 1.45
CA ILE A 179 -18.60 -8.85 0.32
C ILE A 179 -17.52 -7.85 0.73
N GLY A 180 -16.53 -7.64 -0.14
CA GLY A 180 -15.41 -6.72 0.08
C GLY A 180 -14.10 -7.41 0.44
N ASP A 181 -13.11 -6.63 0.81
CA ASP A 181 -11.75 -7.09 1.06
C ASP A 181 -11.59 -7.77 2.42
N ARG A 182 -10.70 -8.74 2.48
CA ARG A 182 -10.15 -9.21 3.76
C ARG A 182 -9.19 -8.16 4.28
N TRP A 183 -9.28 -7.85 5.56
CA TRP A 183 -8.43 -6.82 6.16
C TRP A 183 -7.96 -7.18 7.57
N ALA A 184 -6.87 -6.57 7.98
CA ALA A 184 -6.40 -6.58 9.36
C ALA A 184 -5.75 -5.22 9.69
N SER A 185 -6.01 -4.70 10.88
CA SER A 185 -5.16 -3.68 11.50
C SER A 185 -4.18 -4.38 12.43
N VAL A 186 -2.92 -4.04 12.30
CA VAL A 186 -1.82 -4.73 12.99
C VAL A 186 -0.84 -3.72 13.56
N SER A 187 -0.13 -4.10 14.64
CA SER A 187 0.97 -3.35 15.22
C SER A 187 2.24 -4.19 15.25
N LYS A 188 3.40 -3.57 15.51
CA LYS A 188 4.62 -4.34 15.79
C LYS A 188 4.41 -5.24 17.00
N LYS A 189 5.02 -6.44 16.94
CA LYS A 189 5.20 -7.30 18.12
C LYS A 189 6.26 -6.73 19.04
#